data_de56e9eba1c1f88c6a205cafd7ae00b0
#
_entry.id   de56e9eba1c1f88c6a205cafd7ae00b0
#
_cell.length_a   1.000
_cell.length_b   1.000
_cell.length_c   1.000
_cell.angle_alpha   90.00
_cell.angle_beta   90.00
_cell.angle_gamma   90.00
#
_symmetry.space_group_name_H-M   'P 1'
#
loop_
_entity.id
_entity.type
_entity.pdbx_description
1 polymer ?
#
loop_
_entity_poly.entity_id
_entity_poly.type
_entity_poly.pdbx_seq_one_letter_code
_entity_poly.pdbx_strand_id
1 'polypeptide(L)'
;MKIFSLFAILITTQLNASPLFENLSNNLPNHAYSGEWNHFVGGGVAVLDCNNDNLPDIFAAGGTSPSKLFVNESNFKFSEKKLQEITGSTGAYPIDINADGFMDLFILQLGPNILLKGGPDCSFSDATKEFNIPNEAQWSTAFTAWWQDDKLPFMAVGNYVDLNDPKGPFFACDSHQILKPSGKIYESKKFEPGFCALSMLTAQDASGTKRLRISNDRQYYVRNGYEQMWDLSDQRFLDETDGWDKFSIWGMGIASRDITGDGRDEVVLTSMGDQLLRIANSDGTYKNAPFEIGTYAHKPYFGDDGRPSTGWHAQFSDINNDGLADLFIAKGNVDQMPSNAIKDPNNLLIQQSNGLFSEVGLDAGIASLERSRGAALADFD
;
A
#
# COMPACT_ATOMS: atom_id res chain seq x y z
N MET A 1 -28.60 62.36 -7.27
CA MET A 1 -28.45 61.44 -6.13
C MET A 1 -27.78 60.17 -6.65
N LYS A 2 -26.45 60.04 -6.46
CA LYS A 2 -25.67 58.87 -6.91
C LYS A 2 -25.60 57.87 -5.77
N ILE A 3 -26.18 56.71 -5.93
CA ILE A 3 -26.12 55.61 -4.97
C ILE A 3 -24.81 54.85 -5.25
N PHE A 4 -23.87 54.88 -4.34
CA PHE A 4 -22.68 54.03 -4.35
C PHE A 4 -23.05 52.74 -3.65
N SER A 5 -23.11 51.63 -4.40
CA SER A 5 -23.19 50.27 -3.83
C SER A 5 -21.79 49.86 -3.36
N LEU A 6 -21.62 49.69 -2.08
CA LEU A 6 -20.41 49.12 -1.46
C LEU A 6 -20.52 47.58 -1.58
N PHE A 7 -19.74 46.95 -2.42
CA PHE A 7 -19.56 45.50 -2.42
C PHE A 7 -18.55 45.15 -1.33
N ALA A 8 -19.01 44.57 -0.24
CA ALA A 8 -18.16 43.92 0.75
C ALA A 8 -17.71 42.57 0.20
N ILE A 9 -16.43 42.45 -0.15
CA ILE A 9 -15.81 41.14 -0.42
C ILE A 9 -15.53 40.50 0.95
N LEU A 10 -16.34 39.49 1.32
CA LEU A 10 -16.00 38.61 2.42
C LEU A 10 -14.84 37.71 1.95
N ILE A 11 -13.64 38.02 2.40
CA ILE A 11 -12.53 37.07 2.32
C ILE A 11 -12.76 36.09 3.46
N THR A 12 -13.36 34.94 3.16
CA THR A 12 -13.35 33.79 4.07
C THR A 12 -11.94 33.21 4.06
N THR A 13 -11.13 33.55 5.05
CA THR A 13 -9.95 32.74 5.36
C THR A 13 -10.49 31.39 5.86
N GLN A 14 -10.40 30.34 5.06
CA GLN A 14 -10.52 28.99 5.57
C GLN A 14 -9.37 28.79 6.56
N LEU A 15 -9.68 28.80 7.84
CA LEU A 15 -8.81 28.23 8.87
C LEU A 15 -8.89 26.72 8.69
N ASN A 16 -7.98 26.16 7.89
CA ASN A 16 -7.80 24.72 7.85
C ASN A 16 -7.39 24.28 9.26
N ALA A 17 -8.27 23.59 9.95
CA ALA A 17 -7.92 22.98 11.22
C ALA A 17 -6.85 21.91 10.94
N SER A 18 -5.74 21.95 11.67
CA SER A 18 -4.77 20.87 11.61
C SER A 18 -5.46 19.57 12.07
N PRO A 19 -5.33 18.46 11.33
CA PRO A 19 -5.91 17.20 11.78
C PRO A 19 -5.29 16.78 13.11
N LEU A 20 -6.10 16.21 14.00
CA LEU A 20 -5.66 15.68 15.30
C LEU A 20 -6.18 14.26 15.46
N PHE A 21 -5.26 13.32 15.68
CA PHE A 21 -5.58 11.91 15.88
C PHE A 21 -5.37 11.51 17.34
N GLU A 22 -6.25 10.68 17.84
CA GLU A 22 -6.16 10.07 19.16
C GLU A 22 -5.82 8.59 19.02
N ASN A 23 -4.97 8.08 19.91
CA ASN A 23 -4.65 6.66 19.97
C ASN A 23 -5.77 5.88 20.67
N LEU A 24 -6.56 5.15 19.90
CA LEU A 24 -7.66 4.31 20.37
C LEU A 24 -7.34 2.81 20.31
N SER A 25 -6.07 2.42 20.30
CA SER A 25 -5.66 1.00 20.21
C SER A 25 -6.26 0.12 21.32
N ASN A 26 -6.59 0.70 22.49
CA ASN A 26 -7.26 -0.02 23.58
C ASN A 26 -8.71 -0.42 23.28
N ASN A 27 -9.32 0.14 22.24
CA ASN A 27 -10.66 -0.20 21.79
C ASN A 27 -10.67 -1.43 20.87
N LEU A 28 -9.50 -1.84 20.38
CA LEU A 28 -9.34 -3.05 19.59
C LEU A 28 -9.08 -4.26 20.50
N PRO A 29 -9.63 -5.43 20.17
CA PRO A 29 -9.22 -6.67 20.80
C PRO A 29 -7.73 -6.94 20.57
N ASN A 30 -7.08 -7.64 21.52
CA ASN A 30 -5.65 -7.91 21.44
C ASN A 30 -5.26 -8.63 20.17
N HIS A 31 -4.29 -8.07 19.47
CA HIS A 31 -3.67 -8.67 18.29
C HIS A 31 -2.17 -8.39 18.29
N ALA A 32 -1.40 -9.31 17.72
CA ALA A 32 0.03 -9.13 17.51
C ALA A 32 0.43 -9.79 16.19
N TYR A 33 1.10 -9.04 15.34
CA TYR A 33 1.86 -9.62 14.24
C TYR A 33 3.16 -10.19 14.80
N SER A 34 3.47 -11.44 14.50
CA SER A 34 4.65 -12.11 15.02
C SER A 34 5.36 -12.92 13.94
N GLY A 35 6.58 -13.32 14.21
CA GLY A 35 7.40 -14.14 13.36
C GLY A 35 8.85 -13.67 13.35
N GLU A 36 9.73 -14.54 12.84
CA GLU A 36 11.15 -14.29 12.74
C GLU A 36 11.49 -13.61 11.39
N TRP A 37 12.71 -13.81 10.92
CA TRP A 37 13.26 -13.16 9.71
C TRP A 37 12.35 -13.27 8.47
N ASN A 38 11.73 -14.40 8.23
CA ASN A 38 10.85 -14.62 7.07
C ASN A 38 9.46 -13.98 7.18
N HIS A 39 9.20 -13.19 8.22
CA HIS A 39 7.97 -12.42 8.39
C HIS A 39 8.21 -10.91 8.51
N PHE A 40 9.46 -10.44 8.51
CA PHE A 40 9.79 -9.05 8.83
C PHE A 40 9.20 -8.00 7.86
N VAL A 41 8.87 -8.39 6.64
CA VAL A 41 8.26 -7.50 5.63
C VAL A 41 6.73 -7.54 5.63
N GLY A 42 6.11 -8.38 6.47
CA GLY A 42 4.66 -8.49 6.60
C GLY A 42 4.08 -7.54 7.67
N GLY A 43 2.83 -7.78 8.05
CA GLY A 43 2.10 -6.96 9.02
C GLY A 43 1.07 -6.06 8.32
N GLY A 44 0.53 -6.53 7.19
CA GLY A 44 -0.52 -5.82 6.47
C GLY A 44 -1.85 -5.79 7.21
N VAL A 45 -2.60 -4.71 7.00
CA VAL A 45 -3.99 -4.55 7.42
C VAL A 45 -4.86 -4.30 6.20
N ALA A 46 -6.11 -4.75 6.25
CA ALA A 46 -7.11 -4.44 5.24
C ALA A 46 -8.35 -3.85 5.92
N VAL A 47 -8.92 -2.83 5.30
CA VAL A 47 -10.18 -2.23 5.72
C VAL A 47 -11.26 -2.58 4.72
N LEU A 48 -12.39 -3.06 5.19
CA LEU A 48 -13.53 -3.50 4.38
C LEU A 48 -14.82 -3.33 5.18
N ASP A 49 -15.93 -3.20 4.51
CA ASP A 49 -17.26 -3.35 5.11
C ASP A 49 -17.73 -4.77 4.81
N CYS A 50 -17.59 -5.69 5.77
CA CYS A 50 -17.85 -7.11 5.55
C CYS A 50 -19.28 -7.54 5.79
N ASN A 51 -20.12 -6.66 6.39
CA ASN A 51 -21.53 -6.93 6.69
C ASN A 51 -22.49 -5.97 5.98
N ASN A 52 -21.96 -5.03 5.18
CA ASN A 52 -22.70 -4.00 4.44
C ASN A 52 -23.49 -3.05 5.36
N ASP A 53 -22.91 -2.69 6.52
CA ASP A 53 -23.51 -1.72 7.45
C ASP A 53 -22.95 -0.29 7.31
N ASN A 54 -22.04 -0.08 6.37
CA ASN A 54 -21.29 1.15 6.08
C ASN A 54 -20.31 1.55 7.19
N LEU A 55 -19.96 0.66 8.10
CA LEU A 55 -18.88 0.87 9.06
C LEU A 55 -17.64 0.07 8.62
N PRO A 56 -16.47 0.69 8.54
CA PRO A 56 -15.26 -0.02 8.15
C PRO A 56 -14.83 -1.03 9.20
N ASP A 57 -14.67 -2.29 8.79
CA ASP A 57 -14.10 -3.39 9.56
C ASP A 57 -12.62 -3.54 9.26
N ILE A 58 -11.88 -4.27 10.11
CA ILE A 58 -10.43 -4.42 9.99
C ILE A 58 -10.04 -5.89 9.96
N PHE A 59 -9.38 -6.34 8.89
CA PHE A 59 -8.61 -7.57 8.89
C PHE A 59 -7.14 -7.25 9.18
N ALA A 60 -6.54 -7.97 10.15
CA ALA A 60 -5.15 -7.82 10.54
C ALA A 60 -4.38 -9.14 10.31
N ALA A 61 -3.34 -9.08 9.49
CA ALA A 61 -2.42 -10.19 9.30
C ALA A 61 -1.70 -10.53 10.61
N GLY A 62 -1.44 -11.81 10.86
CA GLY A 62 -0.83 -12.27 12.12
C GLY A 62 0.62 -12.74 11.99
N GLY A 63 1.12 -13.01 10.79
CA GLY A 63 2.39 -13.70 10.63
C GLY A 63 2.31 -15.11 11.18
N THR A 64 3.15 -15.47 12.13
CA THR A 64 3.06 -16.78 12.82
C THR A 64 1.93 -16.84 13.84
N SER A 65 1.40 -15.70 14.30
CA SER A 65 0.16 -15.64 15.07
C SER A 65 -1.05 -15.76 14.15
N PRO A 66 -2.23 -16.14 14.66
CA PRO A 66 -3.46 -16.13 13.87
C PRO A 66 -3.84 -14.71 13.41
N SER A 67 -4.26 -14.60 12.15
CA SER A 67 -4.91 -13.39 11.64
C SER A 67 -6.25 -13.17 12.30
N LYS A 68 -6.67 -11.91 12.39
CA LYS A 68 -7.93 -11.53 13.06
C LYS A 68 -8.78 -10.62 12.18
N LEU A 69 -10.09 -10.72 12.37
CA LEU A 69 -11.09 -9.81 11.84
C LEU A 69 -11.75 -9.08 13.00
N PHE A 70 -11.77 -7.76 12.95
CA PHE A 70 -12.42 -6.89 13.93
C PHE A 70 -13.58 -6.19 13.24
N VAL A 71 -14.78 -6.45 13.74
CA VAL A 71 -16.01 -5.83 13.25
C VAL A 71 -16.26 -4.54 14.03
N ASN A 72 -16.53 -3.47 13.33
CA ASN A 72 -16.84 -2.16 13.88
C ASN A 72 -18.29 -2.14 14.41
N GLU A 73 -18.45 -1.96 15.71
CA GLU A 73 -19.72 -1.88 16.41
C GLU A 73 -20.20 -0.42 16.60
N SER A 74 -19.67 0.50 15.80
CA SER A 74 -19.81 1.95 15.91
C SER A 74 -19.10 2.58 17.13
N ASN A 75 -18.97 3.91 17.14
CA ASN A 75 -18.33 4.68 18.21
C ASN A 75 -16.94 4.13 18.59
N PHE A 76 -16.15 3.74 17.61
CA PHE A 76 -14.79 3.18 17.76
C PHE A 76 -14.72 1.94 18.68
N LYS A 77 -15.77 1.14 18.72
CA LYS A 77 -15.78 -0.15 19.41
C LYS A 77 -15.68 -1.27 18.40
N PHE A 78 -14.79 -2.20 18.66
CA PHE A 78 -14.57 -3.34 17.79
C PHE A 78 -14.73 -4.65 18.54
N SER A 79 -15.38 -5.62 17.89
CA SER A 79 -15.48 -6.99 18.37
C SER A 79 -14.69 -7.94 17.47
N GLU A 80 -14.08 -8.97 18.03
CA GLU A 80 -13.40 -10.00 17.24
C GLU A 80 -14.43 -10.96 16.63
N LYS A 81 -14.45 -11.02 15.29
CA LYS A 81 -15.21 -12.03 14.55
C LYS A 81 -14.36 -13.28 14.35
N LYS A 82 -14.90 -14.43 14.68
CA LYS A 82 -14.20 -15.69 14.51
C LYS A 82 -14.01 -16.02 13.03
N LEU A 83 -12.75 -16.16 12.63
CA LEU A 83 -12.34 -16.72 11.33
C LEU A 83 -11.86 -18.17 11.51
N GLN A 84 -11.71 -18.89 10.39
CA GLN A 84 -10.84 -20.05 10.38
C GLN A 84 -9.42 -19.63 10.79
N GLU A 85 -8.66 -20.52 11.42
CA GLU A 85 -7.28 -20.20 11.81
C GLU A 85 -6.40 -20.00 10.57
N ILE A 86 -5.79 -18.81 10.46
CA ILE A 86 -4.93 -18.43 9.35
C ILE A 86 -3.62 -17.92 9.95
N THR A 87 -2.56 -18.68 9.75
CA THR A 87 -1.18 -18.32 10.12
C THR A 87 -0.32 -18.23 8.86
N GLY A 88 0.83 -17.56 8.94
CA GLY A 88 1.71 -17.30 7.79
C GLY A 88 1.30 -16.10 6.95
N SER A 89 0.24 -15.37 7.31
CA SER A 89 -0.22 -14.21 6.53
C SER A 89 0.76 -13.04 6.62
N THR A 90 1.04 -12.44 5.47
CA THR A 90 1.86 -11.22 5.34
C THR A 90 1.02 -9.97 5.14
N GLY A 91 -0.14 -10.12 4.49
CA GLY A 91 -1.10 -9.05 4.24
C GLY A 91 -2.40 -9.60 3.66
N ALA A 92 -3.39 -8.72 3.46
CA ALA A 92 -4.65 -9.06 2.82
C ALA A 92 -5.19 -7.88 2.00
N TYR A 93 -5.98 -8.22 0.99
CA TYR A 93 -6.57 -7.26 0.06
C TYR A 93 -8.07 -7.57 -0.10
N PRO A 94 -8.95 -6.62 0.26
CA PRO A 94 -10.39 -6.77 0.06
C PRO A 94 -10.71 -6.58 -1.42
N ILE A 95 -11.58 -7.44 -1.95
CA ILE A 95 -12.01 -7.41 -3.33
C ILE A 95 -13.32 -8.19 -3.46
N ASP A 96 -14.35 -7.64 -4.07
CA ASP A 96 -15.52 -8.40 -4.49
C ASP A 96 -15.18 -9.11 -5.82
N ILE A 97 -14.62 -10.33 -5.71
CA ILE A 97 -14.05 -11.04 -6.85
C ILE A 97 -15.11 -11.56 -7.82
N ASN A 98 -16.30 -11.83 -7.33
CA ASN A 98 -17.38 -12.48 -8.07
C ASN A 98 -18.59 -11.57 -8.30
N ALA A 99 -18.51 -10.30 -7.87
CA ALA A 99 -19.55 -9.28 -7.98
C ALA A 99 -20.87 -9.72 -7.30
N ASP A 100 -20.78 -10.40 -6.14
CA ASP A 100 -21.97 -10.78 -5.37
C ASP A 100 -22.36 -9.75 -4.28
N GLY A 101 -21.60 -8.67 -4.16
CA GLY A 101 -21.85 -7.57 -3.25
C GLY A 101 -21.30 -7.78 -1.85
N PHE A 102 -20.58 -8.85 -1.59
CA PHE A 102 -19.82 -9.07 -0.35
C PHE A 102 -18.33 -8.97 -0.63
N MET A 103 -17.59 -8.30 0.27
CA MET A 103 -16.14 -8.22 0.14
C MET A 103 -15.51 -9.57 0.46
N ASP A 104 -14.74 -10.09 -0.51
CA ASP A 104 -13.85 -11.22 -0.34
C ASP A 104 -12.48 -10.74 0.16
N LEU A 105 -11.62 -11.66 0.60
CA LEU A 105 -10.26 -11.36 1.04
C LEU A 105 -9.25 -12.22 0.31
N PHE A 106 -8.36 -11.60 -0.47
CA PHE A 106 -7.17 -12.27 -0.98
C PHE A 106 -6.02 -12.10 0.04
N ILE A 107 -5.60 -13.20 0.65
CA ILE A 107 -4.63 -13.21 1.74
C ILE A 107 -3.29 -13.71 1.23
N LEU A 108 -2.28 -12.84 1.31
CA LEU A 108 -0.90 -13.15 1.00
C LEU A 108 -0.25 -13.92 2.15
N GLN A 109 0.58 -14.90 1.80
CA GLN A 109 1.19 -15.79 2.77
C GLN A 109 2.68 -16.03 2.54
N LEU A 110 3.34 -16.38 3.61
CA LEU A 110 4.52 -17.23 3.56
C LEU A 110 4.01 -18.69 3.46
N GLY A 111 3.78 -19.14 2.24
CA GLY A 111 3.07 -20.38 1.94
C GLY A 111 2.10 -20.17 0.77
N PRO A 112 1.14 -21.08 0.56
CA PRO A 112 0.08 -20.90 -0.42
C PRO A 112 -0.84 -19.74 -0.04
N ASN A 113 -1.14 -18.84 -0.99
CA ASN A 113 -2.09 -17.76 -0.79
C ASN A 113 -3.52 -18.30 -0.62
N ILE A 114 -4.35 -17.56 0.11
CA ILE A 114 -5.73 -17.95 0.42
C ILE A 114 -6.69 -16.92 -0.18
N LEU A 115 -7.77 -17.41 -0.80
CA LEU A 115 -8.92 -16.60 -1.14
C LEU A 115 -10.07 -16.97 -0.22
N LEU A 116 -10.52 -16.04 0.60
CA LEU A 116 -11.72 -16.16 1.40
C LEU A 116 -12.88 -15.47 0.69
N LYS A 117 -13.93 -16.21 0.41
CA LYS A 117 -15.18 -15.66 -0.09
C LYS A 117 -16.02 -15.13 1.06
N GLY A 118 -16.42 -13.85 0.94
CA GLY A 118 -17.28 -13.17 1.87
C GLY A 118 -18.75 -13.56 1.75
N GLY A 119 -19.51 -13.26 2.78
CA GLY A 119 -20.95 -13.47 2.85
C GLY A 119 -21.56 -12.66 3.99
N PRO A 120 -22.86 -12.78 4.24
CA PRO A 120 -23.56 -11.99 5.23
C PRO A 120 -22.92 -12.10 6.63
N ASP A 121 -23.09 -11.04 7.42
CA ASP A 121 -22.61 -10.97 8.81
C ASP A 121 -21.11 -11.25 8.97
N CYS A 122 -20.28 -10.77 8.07
CA CYS A 122 -18.84 -11.00 8.07
C CYS A 122 -18.46 -12.49 8.13
N SER A 123 -19.25 -13.35 7.48
CA SER A 123 -18.93 -14.76 7.34
C SER A 123 -17.96 -14.95 6.18
N PHE A 124 -16.95 -15.81 6.36
CA PHE A 124 -15.97 -16.11 5.33
C PHE A 124 -15.82 -17.61 5.14
N SER A 125 -15.66 -18.05 3.89
CA SER A 125 -15.39 -19.45 3.53
C SER A 125 -14.19 -19.53 2.59
N ASP A 126 -13.37 -20.57 2.73
CA ASP A 126 -12.22 -20.80 1.85
C ASP A 126 -12.69 -21.17 0.44
N ALA A 127 -12.43 -20.30 -0.51
CA ALA A 127 -12.73 -20.44 -1.92
C ALA A 127 -11.48 -20.64 -2.79
N THR A 128 -10.32 -20.84 -2.19
CA THR A 128 -9.01 -21.00 -2.87
C THR A 128 -9.07 -22.04 -3.97
N LYS A 129 -9.66 -23.21 -3.67
CA LYS A 129 -9.82 -24.31 -4.65
C LYS A 129 -10.93 -24.04 -5.66
N GLU A 130 -12.02 -23.40 -5.24
CA GLU A 130 -13.17 -23.06 -6.11
C GLU A 130 -12.72 -22.18 -7.27
N PHE A 131 -11.88 -21.20 -6.99
CA PHE A 131 -11.35 -20.27 -7.98
C PHE A 131 -10.02 -20.72 -8.61
N ASN A 132 -9.52 -21.89 -8.27
CA ASN A 132 -8.25 -22.43 -8.75
C ASN A 132 -7.05 -21.48 -8.48
N ILE A 133 -7.01 -20.88 -7.29
CA ILE A 133 -5.86 -20.09 -6.86
C ILE A 133 -4.66 -21.04 -6.67
N PRO A 134 -3.46 -20.70 -7.15
CA PRO A 134 -2.28 -21.55 -7.04
C PRO A 134 -1.96 -21.99 -5.61
N ASN A 135 -1.62 -23.25 -5.44
CA ASN A 135 -1.24 -23.85 -4.15
C ASN A 135 0.29 -23.93 -3.98
N GLU A 136 1.04 -23.11 -4.70
CA GLU A 136 2.50 -23.03 -4.57
C GLU A 136 2.86 -22.27 -3.30
N ALA A 137 3.78 -22.82 -2.51
CA ALA A 137 4.28 -22.13 -1.34
C ALA A 137 5.34 -21.12 -1.76
N GLN A 138 5.02 -19.84 -1.62
CA GLN A 138 5.89 -18.72 -1.94
C GLN A 138 5.86 -17.69 -0.79
N TRP A 139 6.79 -16.77 -0.81
CA TRP A 139 6.75 -15.62 0.10
C TRP A 139 6.09 -14.44 -0.62
N SER A 140 4.77 -14.40 -0.60
CA SER A 140 4.00 -13.36 -1.26
C SER A 140 3.92 -12.11 -0.40
N THR A 141 4.16 -10.95 -1.01
CA THR A 141 4.30 -9.64 -0.32
C THR A 141 3.58 -8.51 -1.02
N ALA A 142 3.23 -8.68 -2.29
CA ALA A 142 2.60 -7.65 -3.10
C ALA A 142 1.40 -8.19 -3.86
N PHE A 143 0.39 -7.35 -4.05
CA PHE A 143 -0.82 -7.72 -4.78
C PHE A 143 -1.43 -6.50 -5.45
N THR A 144 -2.03 -6.70 -6.60
CA THR A 144 -2.94 -5.76 -7.24
C THR A 144 -3.95 -6.48 -8.10
N ALA A 145 -5.08 -5.84 -8.38
CA ALA A 145 -6.11 -6.37 -9.26
C ALA A 145 -6.60 -5.30 -10.24
N TRP A 146 -7.09 -5.74 -11.40
CA TRP A 146 -7.71 -4.84 -12.39
C TRP A 146 -8.74 -5.58 -13.23
N TRP A 147 -9.77 -4.86 -13.66
CA TRP A 147 -10.80 -5.37 -14.56
C TRP A 147 -10.53 -4.94 -15.99
N GLN A 148 -10.72 -5.83 -16.95
CA GLN A 148 -10.74 -5.55 -18.40
C GLN A 148 -12.16 -5.61 -18.97
N ASP A 149 -13.04 -6.32 -18.31
CA ASP A 149 -14.48 -6.44 -18.57
C ASP A 149 -15.23 -6.61 -17.24
N ASP A 150 -16.56 -6.80 -17.29
CA ASP A 150 -17.41 -6.98 -16.11
C ASP A 150 -17.36 -8.41 -15.51
N LYS A 151 -16.28 -9.16 -15.77
CA LYS A 151 -16.08 -10.50 -15.23
C LYS A 151 -15.11 -10.47 -14.05
N LEU A 152 -14.55 -11.66 -13.74
CA LEU A 152 -13.50 -11.78 -12.74
C LEU A 152 -12.34 -10.83 -13.05
N PRO A 153 -11.75 -10.17 -12.03
CA PRO A 153 -10.57 -9.33 -12.23
C PRO A 153 -9.34 -10.16 -12.60
N PHE A 154 -8.44 -9.57 -13.35
CA PHE A 154 -7.06 -10.03 -13.35
C PHE A 154 -6.43 -9.67 -12.02
N MET A 155 -5.54 -10.52 -11.51
CA MET A 155 -4.77 -10.26 -10.31
C MET A 155 -3.28 -10.48 -10.57
N ALA A 156 -2.43 -9.72 -9.93
CA ALA A 156 -1.00 -9.96 -9.90
C ALA A 156 -0.53 -10.16 -8.46
N VAL A 157 0.29 -11.18 -8.26
CA VAL A 157 0.93 -11.49 -6.97
C VAL A 157 2.43 -11.34 -7.12
N GLY A 158 3.00 -10.48 -6.28
CA GLY A 158 4.44 -10.27 -6.18
C GLY A 158 5.02 -11.12 -5.05
N ASN A 159 6.07 -11.85 -5.40
CA ASN A 159 6.81 -12.67 -4.45
C ASN A 159 8.14 -12.02 -4.11
N TYR A 160 8.61 -12.24 -2.89
CA TYR A 160 9.81 -11.63 -2.34
C TYR A 160 11.03 -12.50 -2.60
N VAL A 161 11.34 -13.38 -1.69
CA VAL A 161 12.52 -14.26 -1.77
C VAL A 161 12.09 -15.69 -2.04
N ASP A 162 12.76 -16.36 -2.98
CA ASP A 162 12.66 -17.82 -3.12
C ASP A 162 13.44 -18.49 -1.99
N LEU A 163 12.73 -19.02 -1.01
CA LEU A 163 13.30 -19.68 0.15
C LEU A 163 13.96 -21.03 -0.20
N ASN A 164 13.71 -21.56 -1.39
CA ASN A 164 14.28 -22.83 -1.86
C ASN A 164 15.53 -22.63 -2.72
N ASP A 165 15.84 -21.39 -3.12
CA ASP A 165 17.06 -21.12 -3.91
C ASP A 165 18.30 -21.29 -3.02
N PRO A 166 19.26 -22.17 -3.40
CA PRO A 166 20.49 -22.37 -2.65
C PRO A 166 21.38 -21.12 -2.57
N LYS A 167 21.16 -20.10 -3.41
CA LYS A 167 21.84 -18.81 -3.35
C LYS A 167 21.21 -17.86 -2.35
N GLY A 168 20.02 -18.21 -1.85
CA GLY A 168 19.28 -17.37 -0.91
C GLY A 168 19.97 -17.15 0.43
N PRO A 169 19.36 -16.29 1.26
CA PRO A 169 18.19 -15.46 0.90
C PRO A 169 18.52 -14.19 0.13
N PHE A 170 19.78 -13.75 0.09
CA PHE A 170 20.16 -12.41 -0.38
C PHE A 170 20.27 -12.28 -1.92
N PHE A 171 20.34 -13.40 -2.64
CA PHE A 171 20.50 -13.44 -4.10
C PHE A 171 19.40 -14.23 -4.81
N ALA A 172 18.29 -14.41 -4.16
CA ALA A 172 17.22 -15.32 -4.57
C ALA A 172 15.86 -14.63 -4.59
N CYS A 173 15.68 -13.61 -5.43
CA CYS A 173 14.35 -13.05 -5.67
C CYS A 173 13.49 -14.02 -6.48
N ASP A 174 12.24 -14.19 -6.05
CA ASP A 174 11.27 -15.07 -6.72
C ASP A 174 10.60 -14.38 -7.91
N SER A 175 10.05 -15.18 -8.82
CA SER A 175 9.19 -14.73 -9.90
C SER A 175 7.82 -14.30 -9.39
N HIS A 176 7.13 -13.48 -10.16
CA HIS A 176 5.77 -13.03 -9.87
C HIS A 176 4.73 -13.88 -10.61
N GLN A 177 3.45 -13.71 -10.26
CA GLN A 177 2.34 -14.42 -10.88
C GLN A 177 1.27 -13.44 -11.38
N ILE A 178 0.75 -13.69 -12.59
CA ILE A 178 -0.52 -13.12 -13.05
C ILE A 178 -1.57 -14.22 -13.00
N LEU A 179 -2.66 -13.96 -12.31
CA LEU A 179 -3.85 -14.79 -12.26
C LEU A 179 -4.84 -14.24 -13.29
N LYS A 180 -4.97 -14.95 -14.40
CA LYS A 180 -5.83 -14.56 -15.51
C LYS A 180 -7.17 -15.26 -15.40
N PRO A 181 -8.30 -14.54 -15.50
CA PRO A 181 -9.62 -15.16 -15.57
C PRO A 181 -9.75 -16.13 -16.76
N SER A 182 -10.27 -17.34 -16.49
CA SER A 182 -10.59 -18.37 -17.46
C SER A 182 -11.96 -18.98 -17.11
N GLY A 183 -13.02 -18.37 -17.63
CA GLY A 183 -14.39 -18.66 -17.22
C GLY A 183 -14.66 -18.25 -15.77
N LYS A 184 -14.88 -19.22 -14.87
CA LYS A 184 -15.15 -18.99 -13.44
C LYS A 184 -13.94 -19.24 -12.53
N ILE A 185 -12.79 -19.55 -13.10
CA ILE A 185 -11.56 -19.89 -12.37
C ILE A 185 -10.39 -19.08 -12.89
N TYR A 186 -9.23 -19.20 -12.26
CA TYR A 186 -7.99 -18.57 -12.68
C TYR A 186 -7.00 -19.55 -13.30
N GLU A 187 -6.28 -19.06 -14.31
CA GLU A 187 -5.05 -19.65 -14.81
C GLU A 187 -3.88 -18.81 -14.36
N SER A 188 -2.87 -19.42 -13.75
CA SER A 188 -1.67 -18.72 -13.30
C SER A 188 -0.60 -18.74 -14.37
N LYS A 189 0.04 -17.58 -14.59
CA LYS A 189 1.21 -17.42 -15.45
C LYS A 189 2.31 -16.70 -14.66
N LYS A 190 3.49 -17.31 -14.61
CA LYS A 190 4.69 -16.64 -14.04
C LYS A 190 5.20 -15.57 -15.00
N PHE A 191 5.72 -14.47 -14.44
CA PHE A 191 6.45 -13.46 -15.19
C PHE A 191 7.72 -13.06 -14.44
N GLU A 192 8.78 -12.86 -15.22
CA GLU A 192 10.16 -12.72 -14.77
C GLU A 192 10.87 -11.59 -15.53
N PRO A 193 11.97 -11.03 -14.99
CA PRO A 193 12.59 -11.35 -13.71
C PRO A 193 11.87 -10.68 -12.54
N GLY A 194 11.90 -11.32 -11.35
CA GLY A 194 11.55 -10.69 -10.09
C GLY A 194 12.77 -10.09 -9.40
N PHE A 195 12.59 -8.96 -8.72
CA PHE A 195 13.62 -8.28 -7.93
C PHE A 195 13.20 -8.08 -6.48
N CYS A 196 12.52 -9.09 -5.91
CA CYS A 196 11.98 -9.10 -4.55
C CYS A 196 10.95 -7.97 -4.35
N ALA A 197 9.81 -8.06 -5.00
CA ALA A 197 8.75 -7.08 -4.90
C ALA A 197 8.19 -6.97 -3.47
N LEU A 198 7.95 -5.76 -3.00
CA LEU A 198 7.23 -5.46 -1.77
C LEU A 198 5.90 -4.75 -2.01
N SER A 199 5.70 -4.16 -3.18
CA SER A 199 4.44 -3.55 -3.56
C SER A 199 4.17 -3.67 -5.06
N MET A 200 2.89 -3.76 -5.41
CA MET A 200 2.38 -3.72 -6.77
C MET A 200 1.17 -2.80 -6.86
N LEU A 201 1.08 -2.02 -7.92
CA LEU A 201 -0.05 -1.16 -8.17
C LEU A 201 -0.39 -1.13 -9.65
N THR A 202 -1.63 -1.46 -10.00
CA THR A 202 -2.18 -1.21 -11.33
C THR A 202 -2.88 0.14 -11.31
N ALA A 203 -2.32 1.11 -12.02
CA ALA A 203 -2.81 2.47 -12.12
C ALA A 203 -2.50 3.04 -13.51
N GLN A 204 -3.00 4.24 -13.79
CA GLN A 204 -2.57 4.98 -14.97
C GLN A 204 -1.12 5.46 -14.78
N ASP A 205 -0.32 5.33 -15.83
CA ASP A 205 1.00 5.96 -15.87
C ASP A 205 0.89 7.43 -16.34
N ALA A 206 2.02 8.13 -16.44
CA ALA A 206 2.06 9.52 -16.89
C ALA A 206 1.51 9.73 -18.32
N SER A 207 1.38 8.69 -19.12
CA SER A 207 0.74 8.72 -20.44
C SER A 207 -0.78 8.52 -20.40
N GLY A 208 -1.34 8.21 -19.23
CA GLY A 208 -2.75 7.82 -19.05
C GLY A 208 -3.02 6.35 -19.39
N THR A 209 -1.98 5.56 -19.67
CA THR A 209 -2.13 4.13 -19.96
C THR A 209 -2.13 3.33 -18.66
N LYS A 210 -3.11 2.42 -18.51
CA LYS A 210 -3.16 1.52 -17.35
C LYS A 210 -2.03 0.50 -17.44
N ARG A 211 -1.16 0.48 -16.43
CA ARG A 211 0.01 -0.41 -16.33
C ARG A 211 0.16 -0.96 -14.93
N LEU A 212 0.96 -2.00 -14.77
CA LEU A 212 1.34 -2.57 -13.47
C LEU A 212 2.74 -2.09 -13.09
N ARG A 213 2.81 -1.29 -12.03
CA ARG A 213 4.07 -0.86 -11.40
C ARG A 213 4.45 -1.84 -10.30
N ILE A 214 5.73 -2.14 -10.19
CA ILE A 214 6.29 -3.04 -9.16
C ILE A 214 7.43 -2.31 -8.47
N SER A 215 7.35 -2.21 -7.14
CA SER A 215 8.41 -1.67 -6.31
C SER A 215 9.22 -2.80 -5.68
N ASN A 216 10.53 -2.73 -5.84
CA ASN A 216 11.48 -3.79 -5.57
C ASN A 216 12.49 -3.40 -4.49
N ASP A 217 12.69 -4.27 -3.49
CA ASP A 217 13.56 -4.01 -2.34
C ASP A 217 15.03 -4.37 -2.60
N ARG A 218 15.29 -5.42 -3.39
CA ARG A 218 16.61 -6.07 -3.38
C ARG A 218 17.50 -5.79 -4.59
N GLN A 219 17.37 -4.64 -5.22
CA GLN A 219 18.26 -4.31 -6.36
C GLN A 219 19.78 -4.41 -6.01
N TYR A 220 20.16 -4.24 -4.75
CA TYR A 220 21.54 -4.38 -4.30
C TYR A 220 22.06 -5.81 -4.31
N TYR A 221 21.18 -6.76 -3.98
CA TYR A 221 21.53 -8.17 -3.86
C TYR A 221 21.29 -8.93 -5.17
N VAL A 222 20.36 -8.44 -5.98
CA VAL A 222 20.10 -8.97 -7.31
C VAL A 222 20.65 -8.00 -8.32
N ARG A 223 21.73 -8.41 -9.01
CA ARG A 223 22.43 -7.55 -9.99
C ARG A 223 21.46 -7.02 -11.04
N ASN A 224 21.54 -5.70 -11.27
CA ASN A 224 20.71 -4.96 -12.21
C ASN A 224 19.21 -4.93 -11.86
N GLY A 225 18.84 -5.16 -10.61
CA GLY A 225 17.47 -4.93 -10.13
C GLY A 225 17.11 -3.45 -10.17
N TYR A 226 15.86 -3.16 -10.52
CA TYR A 226 15.31 -1.81 -10.64
C TYR A 226 13.80 -1.82 -10.41
N GLU A 227 13.21 -0.64 -10.28
CA GLU A 227 11.76 -0.46 -10.26
C GLU A 227 11.18 -0.82 -11.62
N GLN A 228 10.15 -1.65 -11.66
CA GLN A 228 9.63 -2.25 -12.89
C GLN A 228 8.27 -1.69 -13.28
N MET A 229 8.01 -1.64 -14.57
CA MET A 229 6.72 -1.35 -15.16
C MET A 229 6.36 -2.45 -16.16
N TRP A 230 5.20 -3.07 -15.96
CA TRP A 230 4.69 -4.11 -16.84
C TRP A 230 3.55 -3.57 -17.70
N ASP A 231 3.66 -3.75 -19.01
CA ASP A 231 2.59 -3.47 -19.95
C ASP A 231 1.54 -4.57 -19.93
N LEU A 232 0.30 -4.20 -19.59
CA LEU A 232 -0.80 -5.15 -19.46
C LEU A 232 -1.28 -5.72 -20.81
N SER A 233 -1.10 -4.97 -21.89
CA SER A 233 -1.52 -5.35 -23.25
C SER A 233 -0.50 -6.27 -23.91
N ASP A 234 0.77 -5.84 -23.89
CA ASP A 234 1.87 -6.55 -24.53
C ASP A 234 2.43 -7.69 -23.66
N GLN A 235 2.05 -7.72 -22.37
CA GLN A 235 2.50 -8.72 -21.39
C GLN A 235 4.03 -8.83 -21.31
N ARG A 236 4.71 -7.69 -21.21
CA ARG A 236 6.17 -7.57 -21.09
C ARG A 236 6.55 -6.41 -20.17
N PHE A 237 7.75 -6.44 -19.64
CA PHE A 237 8.32 -5.29 -18.96
C PHE A 237 8.67 -4.19 -19.96
N LEU A 238 8.42 -2.93 -19.56
CA LEU A 238 8.93 -1.77 -20.27
C LEU A 238 10.45 -1.65 -20.05
N ASP A 239 11.14 -1.12 -21.06
CA ASP A 239 12.56 -0.83 -21.00
C ASP A 239 12.87 0.58 -21.53
N GLU A 240 14.15 0.88 -21.68
CA GLU A 240 14.61 2.20 -22.13
C GLU A 240 14.12 2.55 -23.54
N THR A 241 13.81 1.55 -24.38
CA THR A 241 13.24 1.79 -25.73
C THR A 241 11.79 2.24 -25.69
N ASP A 242 11.08 1.95 -24.59
CA ASP A 242 9.73 2.45 -24.30
C ASP A 242 9.75 3.79 -23.58
N GLY A 243 10.91 4.34 -23.28
CA GLY A 243 11.10 5.54 -22.47
C GLY A 243 11.01 5.27 -20.97
N TRP A 244 11.05 4.00 -20.53
CA TRP A 244 11.07 3.66 -19.11
C TRP A 244 12.45 3.93 -18.51
N ASP A 245 12.50 4.89 -17.59
CA ASP A 245 13.72 5.23 -16.86
C ASP A 245 14.00 4.17 -15.79
N LYS A 246 15.05 3.39 -15.97
CA LYS A 246 15.51 2.39 -15.00
C LYS A 246 16.21 3.08 -13.85
N PHE A 247 15.58 3.07 -12.69
CA PHE A 247 16.18 3.55 -11.45
C PHE A 247 16.03 2.50 -10.34
N SER A 248 16.91 2.56 -9.37
CA SER A 248 16.98 1.59 -8.28
C SER A 248 16.84 2.31 -6.94
N ILE A 249 15.93 1.80 -6.12
CA ILE A 249 15.75 2.16 -4.72
C ILE A 249 15.57 0.87 -3.92
N TRP A 250 15.62 0.92 -2.61
CA TRP A 250 15.10 -0.17 -1.78
C TRP A 250 13.59 0.02 -1.61
N GLY A 251 12.86 -0.28 -2.69
CA GLY A 251 11.46 0.05 -2.81
C GLY A 251 10.56 -0.80 -1.93
N MET A 252 9.53 -0.18 -1.33
CA MET A 252 8.60 -0.83 -0.40
C MET A 252 7.16 -0.56 -0.77
N GLY A 253 6.64 0.65 -0.57
CA GLY A 253 5.25 1.01 -0.86
C GLY A 253 5.11 1.85 -2.11
N ILE A 254 3.91 1.83 -2.69
CA ILE A 254 3.51 2.65 -3.84
C ILE A 254 2.20 3.34 -3.49
N ALA A 255 2.11 4.66 -3.74
CA ALA A 255 0.83 5.37 -3.81
C ALA A 255 0.79 6.20 -5.09
N SER A 256 -0.37 6.26 -5.74
CA SER A 256 -0.56 6.99 -7.00
C SER A 256 -1.81 7.85 -6.92
N ARG A 257 -1.71 9.12 -7.31
CA ARG A 257 -2.82 10.06 -7.37
C ARG A 257 -2.43 11.30 -8.18
N ASP A 258 -3.38 11.85 -8.93
CA ASP A 258 -3.25 13.18 -9.50
C ASP A 258 -3.29 14.22 -8.37
N ILE A 259 -2.11 14.68 -7.94
CA ILE A 259 -1.96 15.71 -6.90
C ILE A 259 -1.75 17.10 -7.46
N THR A 260 -1.54 17.22 -8.76
CA THR A 260 -1.36 18.50 -9.47
C THR A 260 -2.62 19.00 -10.12
N GLY A 261 -3.64 18.14 -10.28
CA GLY A 261 -4.92 18.46 -10.94
C GLY A 261 -4.80 18.53 -12.46
N ASP A 262 -3.77 17.91 -13.04
CA ASP A 262 -3.52 17.94 -14.49
C ASP A 262 -4.03 16.69 -15.23
N GLY A 263 -4.67 15.77 -14.52
CA GLY A 263 -5.25 14.53 -15.04
C GLY A 263 -4.23 13.41 -15.22
N ARG A 264 -3.02 13.54 -14.64
CA ARG A 264 -1.99 12.50 -14.62
C ARG A 264 -1.62 12.18 -13.18
N ASP A 265 -1.47 10.90 -12.89
CA ASP A 265 -1.13 10.48 -11.55
C ASP A 265 0.36 10.66 -11.27
N GLU A 266 0.67 11.40 -10.22
CA GLU A 266 1.96 11.35 -9.55
C GLU A 266 2.09 10.06 -8.76
N VAL A 267 3.34 9.65 -8.49
CA VAL A 267 3.63 8.41 -7.79
C VAL A 267 4.60 8.64 -6.65
N VAL A 268 4.21 8.21 -5.44
CA VAL A 268 5.13 8.08 -4.31
C VAL A 268 5.63 6.64 -4.26
N LEU A 269 6.94 6.51 -4.09
CA LEU A 269 7.63 5.26 -3.83
C LEU A 269 8.34 5.40 -2.48
N THR A 270 7.93 4.60 -1.51
CA THR A 270 8.64 4.55 -0.22
C THR A 270 9.85 3.63 -0.32
N SER A 271 10.86 3.91 0.48
CA SER A 271 12.07 3.10 0.48
C SER A 271 12.82 3.15 1.81
N MET A 272 13.83 2.32 1.96
CA MET A 272 14.85 2.47 2.98
C MET A 272 15.87 3.52 2.49
N GLY A 273 15.54 4.79 2.70
CA GLY A 273 16.27 5.94 2.19
C GLY A 273 15.33 7.12 2.04
N ASP A 274 15.31 7.72 0.87
CA ASP A 274 14.40 8.82 0.57
C ASP A 274 13.02 8.28 0.16
N GLN A 275 11.97 8.99 0.58
CA GLN A 275 10.62 8.76 0.09
C GLN A 275 10.45 9.54 -1.20
N LEU A 276 10.39 8.85 -2.32
CA LEU A 276 10.53 9.43 -3.65
C LEU A 276 9.17 9.78 -4.25
N LEU A 277 8.87 11.07 -4.41
CA LEU A 277 7.75 11.53 -5.23
C LEU A 277 8.20 11.72 -6.68
N ARG A 278 7.49 11.07 -7.61
CA ARG A 278 7.70 11.17 -9.05
C ARG A 278 6.57 11.98 -9.66
N ILE A 279 6.90 13.13 -10.25
CA ILE A 279 5.95 14.01 -10.95
C ILE A 279 5.79 13.54 -12.39
N ALA A 280 4.55 13.37 -12.82
CA ALA A 280 4.21 12.99 -14.19
C ALA A 280 4.42 14.18 -15.16
N ASN A 281 5.07 13.93 -16.28
CA ASN A 281 5.25 14.91 -17.36
C ASN A 281 4.26 14.68 -18.47
N SER A 282 3.96 15.73 -19.26
CA SER A 282 3.03 15.65 -20.39
C SER A 282 3.49 14.76 -21.54
N ASP A 283 4.76 14.37 -21.57
CA ASP A 283 5.34 13.44 -22.56
C ASP A 283 5.25 11.96 -22.14
N GLY A 284 4.61 11.66 -21.01
CA GLY A 284 4.47 10.30 -20.49
C GLY A 284 5.62 9.83 -19.60
N THR A 285 6.65 10.67 -19.39
CA THR A 285 7.77 10.37 -18.52
C THR A 285 7.52 10.85 -17.07
N TYR A 286 8.42 10.49 -16.17
CA TYR A 286 8.41 10.95 -14.79
C TYR A 286 9.72 11.65 -14.44
N LYS A 287 9.64 12.66 -13.59
CA LYS A 287 10.82 13.29 -12.96
C LYS A 287 10.69 13.23 -11.45
N ASN A 288 11.82 13.23 -10.75
CA ASN A 288 11.81 13.36 -9.28
C ASN A 288 11.30 14.74 -8.90
N ALA A 289 10.43 14.80 -7.91
CA ALA A 289 10.03 16.06 -7.30
C ALA A 289 11.27 16.77 -6.70
N PRO A 290 11.33 18.11 -6.72
CA PRO A 290 12.41 18.82 -6.06
C PRO A 290 12.30 18.66 -4.53
N PHE A 291 13.43 18.79 -3.83
CA PHE A 291 13.49 18.61 -2.38
C PHE A 291 12.54 19.59 -1.65
N GLU A 292 12.38 20.78 -2.18
CA GLU A 292 11.55 21.85 -1.62
C GLU A 292 10.05 21.50 -1.60
N ILE A 293 9.62 20.50 -2.34
CA ILE A 293 8.21 20.06 -2.32
C ILE A 293 7.78 19.52 -0.94
N GLY A 294 8.73 19.03 -0.13
CA GLY A 294 8.51 18.65 1.26
C GLY A 294 8.10 17.18 1.46
N THR A 295 8.14 16.32 0.43
CA THR A 295 7.79 14.91 0.55
C THR A 295 8.95 13.99 0.92
N TYR A 296 10.17 14.48 0.89
CA TYR A 296 11.35 13.77 1.38
C TYR A 296 11.30 13.69 2.90
N ALA A 297 10.87 12.57 3.42
CA ALA A 297 10.41 12.42 4.79
C ALA A 297 11.55 12.14 5.77
N HIS A 298 12.21 13.20 6.22
CA HIS A 298 13.19 13.14 7.30
C HIS A 298 12.63 13.57 8.65
N LYS A 299 11.44 14.17 8.68
CA LYS A 299 10.83 14.71 9.91
C LYS A 299 9.43 14.10 10.10
N PRO A 300 8.90 14.08 11.33
CA PRO A 300 9.58 14.36 12.58
C PRO A 300 10.61 13.26 12.84
N TYR A 301 11.79 13.62 13.32
CA TYR A 301 12.87 12.68 13.51
C TYR A 301 13.31 12.63 14.99
N PHE A 302 13.25 11.45 15.60
CA PHE A 302 13.66 11.17 16.97
C PHE A 302 14.58 9.95 17.07
N GLY A 303 15.05 9.45 15.91
CA GLY A 303 15.90 8.29 15.85
C GLY A 303 17.31 8.54 16.35
N ASP A 304 18.08 7.49 16.42
CA ASP A 304 19.46 7.47 16.92
C ASP A 304 20.44 8.04 15.89
N ASP A 305 20.30 7.72 14.61
CA ASP A 305 21.16 8.22 13.51
C ASP A 305 20.42 9.03 12.44
N GLY A 306 19.10 8.97 12.40
CA GLY A 306 18.22 9.71 11.50
C GLY A 306 18.28 9.35 10.05
N ARG A 307 19.06 8.37 9.67
CA ARG A 307 19.27 8.08 8.27
C ARG A 307 19.75 6.65 8.04
N PRO A 308 19.28 6.05 6.94
CA PRO A 308 18.15 6.49 6.11
C PRO A 308 16.81 6.25 6.80
N SER A 309 15.81 7.06 6.46
CA SER A 309 14.40 6.84 6.83
C SER A 309 13.86 5.60 6.13
N THR A 310 12.97 4.81 6.78
CA THR A 310 12.40 3.60 6.18
C THR A 310 10.89 3.69 6.13
N GLY A 311 10.37 4.01 4.94
CA GLY A 311 8.93 4.04 4.68
C GLY A 311 8.44 2.72 4.10
N TRP A 312 7.29 2.22 4.61
CA TRP A 312 6.68 0.97 4.18
C TRP A 312 5.41 1.20 3.36
N HIS A 313 4.33 1.59 3.99
CA HIS A 313 3.08 1.88 3.33
C HIS A 313 2.96 3.37 3.08
N ALA A 314 2.42 3.75 1.92
CA ALA A 314 2.03 5.11 1.60
C ALA A 314 0.58 5.14 1.13
N GLN A 315 -0.16 6.18 1.51
CA GLN A 315 -1.53 6.38 1.05
C GLN A 315 -1.84 7.87 0.92
N PHE A 316 -2.41 8.25 -0.23
CA PHE A 316 -3.00 9.56 -0.42
C PHE A 316 -4.45 9.59 0.07
N SER A 317 -4.81 10.66 0.78
CA SER A 317 -6.18 10.96 1.20
C SER A 317 -6.33 12.45 1.47
N ASP A 318 -7.52 13.00 1.34
CA ASP A 318 -7.84 14.35 1.80
C ASP A 318 -8.20 14.26 3.31
N ILE A 319 -7.18 14.40 4.17
CA ILE A 319 -7.31 14.14 5.61
C ILE A 319 -7.93 15.31 6.35
N ASN A 320 -7.74 16.53 5.84
CA ASN A 320 -8.24 17.75 6.45
C ASN A 320 -9.50 18.31 5.75
N ASN A 321 -10.04 17.59 4.76
CA ASN A 321 -11.22 17.94 3.98
C ASN A 321 -11.08 19.30 3.24
N ASP A 322 -9.89 19.61 2.71
CA ASP A 322 -9.63 20.83 1.95
C ASP A 322 -9.67 20.64 0.42
N GLY A 323 -9.87 19.42 -0.04
CA GLY A 323 -9.94 19.04 -1.45
C GLY A 323 -8.57 18.73 -2.06
N LEU A 324 -7.48 18.78 -1.29
CA LEU A 324 -6.14 18.42 -1.72
C LEU A 324 -5.77 17.01 -1.23
N ALA A 325 -4.78 16.41 -1.85
CA ALA A 325 -4.38 15.04 -1.50
C ALA A 325 -3.19 15.05 -0.53
N ASP A 326 -3.47 14.80 0.74
CA ASP A 326 -2.45 14.61 1.76
C ASP A 326 -1.81 13.23 1.63
N LEU A 327 -0.63 13.04 2.22
CA LEU A 327 0.14 11.82 2.15
C LEU A 327 0.48 11.29 3.55
N PHE A 328 -0.01 10.10 3.86
CA PHE A 328 0.42 9.34 5.03
C PHE A 328 1.50 8.33 4.65
N ILE A 329 2.54 8.18 5.50
CA ILE A 329 3.59 7.17 5.33
C ILE A 329 3.82 6.45 6.66
N ALA A 330 3.61 5.13 6.65
CA ALA A 330 3.98 4.24 7.76
C ALA A 330 5.48 3.97 7.73
N LYS A 331 6.18 4.16 8.88
CA LYS A 331 7.64 4.14 8.93
C LYS A 331 8.19 3.28 10.07
N GLY A 332 9.46 2.94 9.95
CA GLY A 332 10.25 2.22 10.94
C GLY A 332 11.05 1.06 10.37
N ASN A 333 12.33 0.94 10.72
CA ASN A 333 13.19 -0.10 10.17
C ASN A 333 13.00 -1.45 10.87
N VAL A 334 13.60 -2.48 10.33
CA VAL A 334 13.54 -3.85 10.83
C VAL A 334 14.58 -4.09 11.94
N ASP A 335 14.34 -5.08 12.80
CA ASP A 335 15.26 -5.43 13.91
C ASP A 335 16.66 -5.83 13.44
N GLN A 336 16.74 -6.37 12.23
CA GLN A 336 18.00 -6.83 11.65
C GLN A 336 18.95 -5.68 11.29
N MET A 337 18.43 -4.43 11.30
CA MET A 337 19.20 -3.21 11.02
C MET A 337 19.01 -2.18 12.14
N PRO A 338 19.40 -2.49 13.39
CA PRO A 338 19.02 -1.71 14.57
C PRO A 338 19.65 -0.30 14.60
N SER A 339 20.77 -0.10 13.93
CA SER A 339 21.43 1.20 13.81
C SER A 339 20.87 2.09 12.70
N ASN A 340 19.78 1.68 12.04
CA ASN A 340 19.32 2.32 10.82
C ASN A 340 17.84 2.71 10.92
N ALA A 341 17.55 3.89 11.46
CA ALA A 341 16.23 4.49 11.57
C ALA A 341 15.15 3.57 12.20
N ILE A 342 15.50 2.81 13.23
CA ILE A 342 14.58 1.86 13.88
C ILE A 342 13.42 2.59 14.58
N LYS A 343 13.66 3.80 15.10
CA LYS A 343 12.68 4.67 15.73
C LYS A 343 12.29 5.82 14.81
N ASP A 344 11.95 5.49 13.59
CA ASP A 344 11.57 6.46 12.55
C ASP A 344 10.05 6.68 12.59
N PRO A 345 9.57 7.88 13.04
CA PRO A 345 8.15 8.09 13.24
C PRO A 345 7.39 8.17 11.92
N ASN A 346 6.11 7.74 11.94
CA ASN A 346 5.22 7.91 10.80
C ASN A 346 5.14 9.37 10.35
N ASN A 347 4.90 9.60 9.07
CA ASN A 347 4.69 10.94 8.52
C ASN A 347 3.23 11.18 8.15
N LEU A 348 2.79 12.41 8.36
CA LEU A 348 1.61 12.99 7.78
C LEU A 348 2.00 14.29 7.07
N LEU A 349 1.90 14.29 5.77
CA LEU A 349 2.29 15.37 4.88
C LEU A 349 1.04 16.02 4.33
N ILE A 350 0.71 17.23 4.79
CA ILE A 350 -0.46 17.99 4.36
C ILE A 350 -0.10 18.81 3.13
N GLN A 351 -0.82 18.59 2.04
CA GLN A 351 -0.65 19.36 0.82
C GLN A 351 -1.19 20.78 0.99
N GLN A 352 -0.42 21.75 0.55
CA GLN A 352 -0.77 23.17 0.59
C GLN A 352 -1.26 23.62 -0.79
N SER A 353 -2.05 24.69 -0.84
CA SER A 353 -2.58 25.25 -2.10
C SER A 353 -1.51 25.69 -3.11
N ASN A 354 -0.26 25.86 -2.68
CA ASN A 354 0.89 26.14 -3.53
C ASN A 354 1.60 24.87 -4.05
N GLY A 355 1.04 23.66 -3.77
CA GLY A 355 1.59 22.37 -4.18
C GLY A 355 2.72 21.82 -3.30
N LEU A 356 3.11 22.53 -2.23
CA LEU A 356 4.10 22.05 -1.26
C LEU A 356 3.43 21.19 -0.20
N PHE A 357 4.21 20.35 0.46
CA PHE A 357 3.77 19.51 1.57
C PHE A 357 4.40 19.97 2.88
N SER A 358 3.59 20.01 3.93
CA SER A 358 4.05 20.30 5.29
C SER A 358 3.92 19.04 6.15
N GLU A 359 5.02 18.62 6.77
CA GLU A 359 5.01 17.49 7.71
C GLU A 359 4.40 17.94 9.04
N VAL A 360 3.32 17.29 9.46
CA VAL A 360 2.57 17.63 10.69
C VAL A 360 2.35 16.42 11.61
N GLY A 361 2.96 15.28 11.32
CA GLY A 361 2.70 14.00 12.02
C GLY A 361 2.88 14.06 13.53
N LEU A 362 3.84 14.85 14.02
CA LEU A 362 4.04 15.05 15.46
C LEU A 362 2.88 15.84 16.08
N ASP A 363 2.52 16.96 15.50
CA ASP A 363 1.44 17.83 15.99
C ASP A 363 0.07 17.16 15.81
N ALA A 364 -0.09 16.35 14.78
CA ALA A 364 -1.27 15.55 14.50
C ALA A 364 -1.43 14.32 15.42
N GLY A 365 -0.42 13.95 16.20
CA GLY A 365 -0.48 12.82 17.14
C GLY A 365 -0.24 11.45 16.52
N ILE A 366 0.23 11.35 15.25
CA ILE A 366 0.45 10.06 14.56
C ILE A 366 1.93 9.65 14.51
N ALA A 367 2.86 10.45 15.00
CA ALA A 367 4.28 10.22 14.96
C ALA A 367 4.72 9.12 15.97
N SER A 368 4.14 7.93 15.86
CA SER A 368 4.53 6.78 16.66
C SER A 368 5.98 6.38 16.37
N LEU A 369 6.71 5.99 17.40
CA LEU A 369 8.05 5.43 17.30
C LEU A 369 8.06 3.90 17.20
N GLU A 370 6.87 3.29 17.14
CA GLU A 370 6.71 1.88 16.86
C GLU A 370 7.04 1.59 15.38
N ARG A 371 7.45 0.35 15.11
CA ARG A 371 7.84 -0.04 13.75
C ARG A 371 6.61 -0.39 12.92
N SER A 372 6.05 0.62 12.27
CA SER A 372 4.88 0.45 11.41
C SER A 372 5.21 -0.33 10.12
N ARG A 373 4.21 -1.02 9.58
CA ARG A 373 4.27 -1.74 8.30
C ARG A 373 3.07 -1.38 7.45
N GLY A 374 2.00 -2.16 7.52
CA GLY A 374 0.75 -1.85 6.86
C GLY A 374 -0.01 -0.74 7.57
N ALA A 375 -0.74 0.04 6.80
CA ALA A 375 -1.68 1.04 7.28
C ALA A 375 -2.88 1.12 6.34
N ALA A 376 -3.98 1.66 6.85
CA ALA A 376 -5.15 2.00 6.06
C ALA A 376 -5.80 3.25 6.64
N LEU A 377 -6.31 4.10 5.78
CA LEU A 377 -7.07 5.30 6.15
C LEU A 377 -8.54 5.06 5.79
N ALA A 378 -9.43 5.21 6.75
CA ALA A 378 -10.87 5.10 6.56
C ALA A 378 -11.61 5.94 7.60
N ASP A 379 -12.87 6.22 7.33
CA ASP A 379 -13.79 6.88 8.23
C ASP A 379 -14.46 5.81 9.13
N PHE A 380 -14.05 5.74 10.39
CA PHE A 380 -14.48 4.69 11.33
C PHE A 380 -15.61 5.11 12.27
N ASP A 381 -16.15 6.36 12.18
CA ASP A 381 -17.19 6.88 13.07
C ASP A 381 -18.57 7.09 12.43
#